data_8d38ff49a0a80f5538ce52b4b662a86c
#
_entry.id   8d38ff49a0a80f5538ce52b4b662a86c
#
_cell.length_a   1.000
_cell.length_b   1.000
_cell.length_c   1.000
_cell.angle_alpha   90.00
_cell.angle_beta   90.00
_cell.angle_gamma   90.00
#
_symmetry.space_group_name_H-M   'P 1'
#
loop_
_entity.id
_entity.type
_entity.pdbx_description
1 polymer ?
#
loop_
_entity_poly.entity_id
_entity_poly.type
_entity_poly.pdbx_seq_one_letter_code
_entity_poly.pdbx_strand_id
1 'polypeptide(L)'
;MSVGVPNRPAPDGNQRAAEIEARIAESRRELAELYALRGHEAATADRPAIADFSTGAPSESVQPPSTHSRAKRLIRTGRDVLRHVWRSPTALFADVERYFARSKHQSQQWSNSTTGRVAVEERLQDVWPLNVEIRTGLAPTLNVLLPSLRKQDLTGGPNTALNLTYRLAARGVPVRYIATDQELDSDASFLHAHLRAVSGIDETVDDVQFISGRNRGRTLVLGADDVLCGTAWWTAQMIKEIQPRLRSQRFLYLIQDFEPAMYAWSTKQALALETYGLDFQGIICGRLLADFLASERVGRFCEPGFLDSCATFEPAVDPQRFAPRFDAMARRKKQLLFYARPQAPRNLFELGLVALKQAAAQGAFPPAEWELGFIGSDDELPTADLGGGVLIKSHPWRDYESYARLLQSADVGLSLMLSPHTSYPPLEMAACGATVVTNTFAVKTSARLRAISTNLLPVEPRVEDIVAGLLAAVERADQLPERFAGAMLDVPPDWDAALDPVLPRILEIWNACRGR
;
A
#
# COMPACT_ATOMS: atom_id res chain seq x y z
N MET A 1 -6.80 -1.90 -55.28
CA MET A 1 -7.96 -1.05 -55.07
C MET A 1 -7.99 -0.69 -53.56
N SER A 2 -7.45 0.47 -53.22
CA SER A 2 -7.41 0.96 -51.82
C SER A 2 -8.64 1.85 -51.62
N VAL A 3 -9.49 1.48 -50.66
CA VAL A 3 -10.66 2.25 -50.28
C VAL A 3 -10.21 3.29 -49.26
N GLY A 4 -10.22 4.56 -49.65
CA GLY A 4 -9.89 5.69 -48.79
C GLY A 4 -11.01 5.94 -47.78
N VAL A 5 -10.60 6.07 -46.50
CA VAL A 5 -11.46 6.53 -45.41
C VAL A 5 -11.58 8.06 -45.52
N PRO A 6 -12.79 8.64 -45.52
CA PRO A 6 -12.95 10.09 -45.61
C PRO A 6 -12.54 10.76 -44.29
N ASN A 7 -11.63 11.69 -44.41
CA ASN A 7 -11.17 12.58 -43.32
C ASN A 7 -12.33 13.54 -42.97
N ARG A 8 -12.90 13.42 -41.76
CA ARG A 8 -13.86 14.42 -41.24
C ARG A 8 -13.08 15.65 -40.76
N PRO A 9 -13.44 16.86 -41.13
CA PRO A 9 -12.80 18.06 -40.61
C PRO A 9 -13.07 18.20 -39.10
N ALA A 10 -12.10 18.72 -38.37
CA ALA A 10 -12.25 19.02 -36.95
C ALA A 10 -13.35 20.06 -36.72
N PRO A 11 -14.20 19.92 -35.70
CA PRO A 11 -15.29 20.87 -35.47
C PRO A 11 -14.76 22.25 -35.10
N ASP A 12 -15.39 23.29 -35.63
CA ASP A 12 -15.10 24.69 -35.42
C ASP A 12 -15.21 25.05 -33.92
N GLY A 13 -14.35 25.97 -33.42
CA GLY A 13 -14.31 26.36 -32.03
C GLY A 13 -15.65 26.78 -31.41
N ASN A 14 -16.54 27.37 -32.23
CA ASN A 14 -17.89 27.73 -31.81
C ASN A 14 -18.83 26.53 -31.62
N GLN A 15 -18.68 25.47 -32.44
CA GLN A 15 -19.44 24.23 -32.26
C GLN A 15 -19.03 23.48 -30.97
N ARG A 16 -17.75 23.46 -30.67
CA ARG A 16 -17.25 22.90 -29.39
C ARG A 16 -17.75 23.67 -28.15
N ALA A 17 -17.81 25.01 -28.25
CA ALA A 17 -18.33 25.83 -27.14
C ALA A 17 -19.83 25.54 -26.91
N ALA A 18 -20.63 25.44 -27.95
CA ALA A 18 -22.05 25.13 -27.86
C ALA A 18 -22.31 23.70 -27.30
N GLU A 19 -21.50 22.72 -27.70
CA GLU A 19 -21.60 21.36 -27.15
C GLU A 19 -21.25 21.32 -25.65
N ILE A 20 -20.25 22.11 -25.21
CA ILE A 20 -19.88 22.24 -23.82
C ILE A 20 -20.97 22.91 -23.00
N GLU A 21 -21.57 23.99 -23.49
CA GLU A 21 -22.70 24.67 -22.83
C GLU A 21 -23.95 23.76 -22.73
N ALA A 22 -24.24 22.97 -23.74
CA ALA A 22 -25.34 22.01 -23.73
C ALA A 22 -25.11 20.93 -22.64
N ARG A 23 -23.90 20.38 -22.53
CA ARG A 23 -23.53 19.41 -21.50
C ARG A 23 -23.57 19.99 -20.08
N ILE A 24 -23.16 21.24 -19.91
CA ILE A 24 -23.29 21.96 -18.64
C ILE A 24 -24.74 22.13 -18.21
N ALA A 25 -25.62 22.47 -19.17
CA ALA A 25 -27.05 22.63 -18.91
C ALA A 25 -27.72 21.29 -18.55
N GLU A 26 -27.29 20.18 -19.16
CA GLU A 26 -27.76 18.83 -18.87
C GLU A 26 -27.31 18.39 -17.46
N SER A 27 -26.05 18.56 -17.13
CA SER A 27 -25.51 18.24 -15.77
C SER A 27 -26.17 19.07 -14.66
N ARG A 28 -26.56 20.33 -14.95
CA ARG A 28 -27.32 21.17 -14.00
C ARG A 28 -28.73 20.65 -13.75
N ARG A 29 -29.39 20.10 -14.77
CA ARG A 29 -30.70 19.48 -14.62
C ARG A 29 -30.63 18.20 -13.79
N GLU A 30 -29.67 17.31 -14.08
CA GLU A 30 -29.47 16.09 -13.33
C GLU A 30 -29.17 16.40 -11.85
N LEU A 31 -28.39 17.44 -11.57
CA LEU A 31 -28.09 17.87 -10.20
C LEU A 31 -29.34 18.38 -9.47
N ALA A 32 -30.21 19.14 -10.15
CA ALA A 32 -31.44 19.63 -9.57
C ALA A 32 -32.43 18.49 -9.27
N GLU A 33 -32.52 17.48 -10.15
CA GLU A 33 -33.32 16.28 -9.91
C GLU A 33 -32.82 15.44 -8.74
N LEU A 34 -31.50 15.28 -8.60
CA LEU A 34 -30.90 14.60 -7.44
C LEU A 34 -31.17 15.33 -6.12
N TYR A 35 -31.15 16.66 -6.11
CA TYR A 35 -31.51 17.46 -4.92
C TYR A 35 -33.00 17.36 -4.60
N ALA A 36 -33.88 17.30 -5.60
CA ALA A 36 -35.30 17.11 -5.40
C ALA A 36 -35.64 15.71 -4.84
N LEU A 37 -34.98 14.65 -5.34
CA LEU A 37 -35.10 13.29 -4.80
C LEU A 37 -34.62 13.20 -3.34
N ARG A 38 -33.50 13.83 -3.00
CA ARG A 38 -32.98 13.86 -1.64
C ARG A 38 -33.86 14.65 -0.65
N GLY A 39 -34.56 15.67 -1.13
CA GLY A 39 -35.58 16.40 -0.36
C GLY A 39 -36.82 15.56 -0.07
N HIS A 40 -37.22 14.67 -0.99
CA HIS A 40 -38.35 13.76 -0.80
C HIS A 40 -38.05 12.61 0.17
N GLU A 41 -36.85 12.02 0.13
CA GLU A 41 -36.45 10.97 1.07
C GLU A 41 -36.34 11.47 2.53
N ALA A 42 -35.95 12.72 2.73
CA ALA A 42 -35.89 13.32 4.05
C ALA A 42 -37.28 13.61 4.67
N ALA A 43 -38.31 13.69 3.84
CA ALA A 43 -39.68 13.97 4.27
C ALA A 43 -40.52 12.72 4.60
N THR A 44 -40.04 11.52 4.25
CA THR A 44 -40.77 10.24 4.40
C THR A 44 -40.16 9.30 5.46
N ALA A 45 -39.06 9.67 6.12
CA ALA A 45 -38.46 8.86 7.19
C ALA A 45 -39.21 9.05 8.52
N ASP A 46 -40.10 8.13 8.83
CA ASP A 46 -40.74 7.97 10.12
C ASP A 46 -39.68 7.68 11.21
N ARG A 47 -39.65 8.51 12.27
CA ARG A 47 -38.71 8.37 13.38
C ARG A 47 -39.18 7.28 14.33
N PRO A 48 -38.39 6.23 14.64
CA PRO A 48 -38.68 5.39 15.80
C PRO A 48 -38.39 6.16 17.09
N ALA A 49 -39.30 6.06 18.06
CA ALA A 49 -39.21 6.64 19.37
C ALA A 49 -38.01 6.11 20.16
N ILE A 50 -37.12 7.01 20.62
CA ILE A 50 -36.03 6.68 21.54
C ILE A 50 -36.58 6.84 22.96
N ALA A 51 -36.41 5.78 23.75
CA ALA A 51 -36.78 5.72 25.15
C ALA A 51 -35.98 6.72 26.02
N ASP A 52 -36.68 7.33 26.95
CA ASP A 52 -36.24 8.30 27.96
C ASP A 52 -35.19 7.71 28.90
N PHE A 53 -34.04 8.34 29.02
CA PHE A 53 -33.15 8.24 30.17
C PHE A 53 -32.96 9.65 30.76
N SER A 54 -33.81 9.97 31.74
CA SER A 54 -33.64 11.13 32.57
C SER A 54 -32.73 10.79 33.75
N THR A 55 -31.63 11.52 33.95
CA THR A 55 -31.25 12.15 35.24
C THR A 55 -30.01 13.04 35.06
N GLY A 56 -30.12 14.26 35.54
CA GLY A 56 -29.01 15.08 36.04
C GLY A 56 -28.51 16.20 35.14
N ALA A 57 -29.15 17.35 35.20
CA ALA A 57 -28.58 18.63 34.75
C ALA A 57 -27.52 19.17 35.72
N PRO A 58 -26.59 20.07 35.28
CA PRO A 58 -27.00 21.46 35.16
C PRO A 58 -26.58 22.17 33.85
N SER A 59 -27.34 23.22 33.64
CA SER A 59 -27.41 24.14 32.54
C SER A 59 -26.13 24.94 32.26
N GLU A 60 -25.67 24.94 31.03
CA GLU A 60 -25.08 26.12 30.39
C GLU A 60 -25.67 26.28 28.99
N SER A 61 -26.29 27.41 28.77
CA SER A 61 -26.96 27.79 27.54
C SER A 61 -25.95 28.17 26.46
N VAL A 62 -25.69 27.25 25.51
CA VAL A 62 -25.01 27.59 24.27
C VAL A 62 -26.07 28.01 23.24
N GLN A 63 -26.13 29.30 22.96
CA GLN A 63 -26.96 29.84 21.87
C GLN A 63 -26.49 29.30 20.51
N PRO A 64 -27.40 28.91 19.62
CA PRO A 64 -27.02 28.48 18.25
C PRO A 64 -26.45 29.68 17.47
N PRO A 65 -25.39 29.49 16.68
CA PRO A 65 -24.80 30.56 15.90
C PRO A 65 -25.81 31.12 14.88
N SER A 66 -25.91 32.44 14.86
CA SER A 66 -26.86 33.20 14.07
C SER A 66 -26.75 32.85 12.57
N THR A 67 -27.89 32.83 11.89
CA THR A 67 -28.03 32.61 10.44
C THR A 67 -27.14 33.52 9.58
N HIS A 68 -26.72 34.68 10.12
CA HIS A 68 -25.79 35.61 9.48
C HIS A 68 -24.36 35.09 9.31
N SER A 69 -23.88 34.20 10.17
CA SER A 69 -22.53 33.61 10.05
C SER A 69 -22.44 32.51 8.99
N ARG A 70 -23.55 31.76 8.81
CA ARG A 70 -23.63 30.73 7.75
C ARG A 70 -23.69 31.34 6.36
N ALA A 71 -24.44 32.41 6.17
CA ALA A 71 -24.52 33.13 4.91
C ALA A 71 -23.17 33.75 4.49
N LYS A 72 -22.44 34.36 5.45
CA LYS A 72 -21.09 34.91 5.17
C LYS A 72 -20.07 33.83 4.84
N ARG A 73 -20.17 32.64 5.44
CA ARG A 73 -19.28 31.49 5.13
C ARG A 73 -19.57 30.92 3.74
N LEU A 74 -20.84 30.78 3.35
CA LEU A 74 -21.25 30.34 2.01
C LEU A 74 -20.85 31.34 0.92
N ILE A 75 -20.99 32.64 1.17
CA ILE A 75 -20.57 33.70 0.22
C ILE A 75 -19.04 33.74 0.07
N ARG A 76 -18.29 33.49 1.14
CA ARG A 76 -16.82 33.42 1.09
C ARG A 76 -16.33 32.20 0.31
N THR A 77 -16.95 31.02 0.55
CA THR A 77 -16.67 29.79 -0.21
C THR A 77 -17.04 29.94 -1.70
N GLY A 78 -18.18 30.57 -2.00
CA GLY A 78 -18.59 30.85 -3.39
C GLY A 78 -17.63 31.82 -4.12
N ARG A 79 -17.11 32.84 -3.42
CA ARG A 79 -16.12 33.78 -4.00
C ARG A 79 -14.77 33.13 -4.22
N ASP A 80 -14.33 32.24 -3.33
CA ASP A 80 -13.07 31.51 -3.48
C ASP A 80 -13.16 30.47 -4.59
N VAL A 81 -14.30 29.81 -4.76
CA VAL A 81 -14.58 28.91 -5.90
C VAL A 81 -14.59 29.72 -7.21
N LEU A 82 -15.26 30.88 -7.26
CA LEU A 82 -15.28 31.73 -8.46
C LEU A 82 -13.88 32.28 -8.81
N ARG A 83 -13.05 32.63 -7.80
CA ARG A 83 -11.65 33.03 -8.05
C ARG A 83 -10.79 31.90 -8.59
N HIS A 84 -11.04 30.65 -8.17
CA HIS A 84 -10.34 29.46 -8.66
C HIS A 84 -10.76 29.14 -10.10
N VAL A 85 -12.06 29.25 -10.41
CA VAL A 85 -12.63 29.08 -11.77
C VAL A 85 -12.00 30.05 -12.78
N TRP A 86 -11.76 31.30 -12.36
CA TRP A 86 -11.15 32.32 -13.25
C TRP A 86 -9.64 32.15 -13.45
N ARG A 87 -8.95 31.45 -12.55
CA ARG A 87 -7.49 31.26 -12.63
C ARG A 87 -7.06 30.01 -13.38
N SER A 88 -7.89 28.98 -13.44
CA SER A 88 -7.55 27.76 -14.18
C SER A 88 -8.81 26.92 -14.45
N PRO A 89 -9.57 27.23 -15.53
CA PRO A 89 -10.78 26.49 -15.89
C PRO A 89 -10.53 25.00 -16.10
N THR A 90 -9.38 24.62 -16.65
CA THR A 90 -9.00 23.24 -16.92
C THR A 90 -8.80 22.39 -15.66
N ALA A 91 -8.29 22.98 -14.58
CA ALA A 91 -8.11 22.27 -13.32
C ALA A 91 -9.47 21.97 -12.63
N LEU A 92 -10.42 22.90 -12.71
CA LEU A 92 -11.75 22.68 -12.17
C LEU A 92 -12.50 21.57 -12.95
N PHE A 93 -12.38 21.56 -14.29
CA PHE A 93 -12.98 20.50 -15.11
C PHE A 93 -12.39 19.12 -14.77
N ALA A 94 -11.09 19.03 -14.58
CA ALA A 94 -10.43 17.77 -14.17
C ALA A 94 -10.83 17.32 -12.76
N ASP A 95 -11.11 18.25 -11.84
CA ASP A 95 -11.56 17.92 -10.48
C ASP A 95 -13.05 17.54 -10.46
N VAL A 96 -13.86 18.21 -11.25
CA VAL A 96 -15.28 17.89 -11.46
C VAL A 96 -15.42 16.55 -12.20
N GLU A 97 -14.65 16.29 -13.25
CA GLU A 97 -14.63 14.97 -13.91
C GLU A 97 -14.17 13.86 -12.97
N ARG A 98 -13.14 14.09 -12.15
CA ARG A 98 -12.70 13.12 -11.13
C ARG A 98 -13.75 12.87 -10.04
N TYR A 99 -14.47 13.92 -9.61
CA TYR A 99 -15.56 13.79 -8.65
C TYR A 99 -16.73 13.00 -9.26
N PHE A 100 -17.14 13.32 -10.49
CA PHE A 100 -18.20 12.60 -11.18
C PHE A 100 -17.78 11.18 -11.60
N ALA A 101 -16.54 10.95 -11.98
CA ALA A 101 -16.03 9.60 -12.25
C ALA A 101 -16.03 8.74 -10.96
N ARG A 102 -15.63 9.29 -9.82
CA ARG A 102 -15.75 8.61 -8.52
C ARG A 102 -17.21 8.39 -8.11
N SER A 103 -18.06 9.40 -8.26
CA SER A 103 -19.49 9.30 -7.97
C SER A 103 -20.20 8.33 -8.92
N LYS A 104 -19.85 8.35 -10.22
CA LYS A 104 -20.38 7.41 -11.21
C LYS A 104 -19.91 5.98 -10.96
N HIS A 105 -18.67 5.78 -10.54
CA HIS A 105 -18.17 4.46 -10.15
C HIS A 105 -18.86 3.93 -8.90
N GLN A 106 -19.08 4.78 -7.89
CA GLN A 106 -19.86 4.43 -6.70
C GLN A 106 -21.33 4.22 -7.02
N SER A 107 -21.97 5.06 -7.86
CA SER A 107 -23.38 4.92 -8.22
C SER A 107 -23.62 3.80 -9.23
N GLN A 108 -22.68 3.49 -10.14
CA GLN A 108 -22.79 2.29 -10.99
C GLN A 108 -22.64 1.00 -10.18
N GLN A 109 -21.82 0.98 -9.12
CA GLN A 109 -21.81 -0.14 -8.17
C GLN A 109 -23.15 -0.29 -7.43
N TRP A 110 -23.89 0.81 -7.22
CA TRP A 110 -25.22 0.77 -6.58
C TRP A 110 -26.38 0.56 -7.58
N SER A 111 -26.31 1.11 -8.80
CA SER A 111 -27.39 1.00 -9.80
C SER A 111 -27.46 -0.36 -10.50
N ASN A 112 -26.34 -1.08 -10.60
CA ASN A 112 -26.38 -2.50 -11.03
C ASN A 112 -27.02 -3.41 -9.98
N SER A 113 -27.37 -2.88 -8.80
CA SER A 113 -28.03 -3.60 -7.71
C SER A 113 -29.56 -3.47 -7.72
N THR A 114 -30.16 -2.77 -8.67
CA THR A 114 -31.63 -2.55 -8.70
C THR A 114 -32.46 -3.70 -9.29
N THR A 115 -31.85 -4.78 -9.70
CA THR A 115 -32.55 -6.04 -10.01
C THR A 115 -32.39 -7.05 -8.87
N GLY A 116 -32.77 -6.67 -7.68
CA GLY A 116 -33.41 -7.50 -6.65
C GLY A 116 -32.72 -8.69 -6.03
N ARG A 117 -31.44 -9.00 -6.26
CA ARG A 117 -30.57 -9.87 -5.42
C ARG A 117 -29.13 -9.58 -5.76
N VAL A 118 -28.51 -8.70 -5.01
CA VAL A 118 -27.05 -8.60 -5.00
C VAL A 118 -26.54 -9.81 -4.26
N ALA A 119 -25.85 -10.71 -4.93
CA ALA A 119 -25.09 -11.73 -4.25
C ALA A 119 -24.07 -11.02 -3.34
N VAL A 120 -24.12 -11.29 -2.03
CA VAL A 120 -23.20 -10.69 -1.05
C VAL A 120 -21.75 -10.97 -1.44
N GLU A 121 -21.54 -12.10 -2.10
CA GLU A 121 -20.27 -12.59 -2.63
C GLU A 121 -19.67 -11.66 -3.71
N GLU A 122 -20.46 -11.01 -4.56
CA GLU A 122 -19.96 -10.08 -5.57
C GLU A 122 -19.32 -8.81 -4.97
N ARG A 123 -19.70 -8.44 -3.74
CA ARG A 123 -19.15 -7.28 -3.03
C ARG A 123 -17.88 -7.59 -2.25
N LEU A 124 -17.65 -8.87 -1.96
CA LEU A 124 -16.48 -9.36 -1.22
C LEU A 124 -15.59 -10.23 -2.11
N GLN A 125 -15.39 -9.83 -3.37
CA GLN A 125 -14.56 -10.58 -4.32
C GLN A 125 -13.18 -10.91 -3.79
N ASP A 126 -12.60 -10.02 -2.97
CA ASP A 126 -11.29 -10.24 -2.36
C ASP A 126 -11.24 -11.51 -1.49
N VAL A 127 -12.35 -11.88 -0.84
CA VAL A 127 -12.43 -13.04 0.05
C VAL A 127 -13.22 -14.22 -0.55
N TRP A 128 -13.57 -14.16 -1.81
CA TRP A 128 -14.34 -15.21 -2.46
C TRP A 128 -13.59 -16.54 -2.42
N PRO A 129 -14.21 -17.61 -1.84
CA PRO A 129 -13.54 -18.89 -1.63
C PRO A 129 -13.02 -19.51 -2.93
N LEU A 130 -11.89 -20.20 -2.82
CA LEU A 130 -11.40 -21.05 -3.91
C LEU A 130 -12.33 -22.28 -4.04
N ASN A 131 -12.62 -22.68 -5.27
CA ASN A 131 -13.33 -23.92 -5.53
C ASN A 131 -12.35 -25.09 -5.43
N VAL A 132 -12.42 -25.87 -4.34
CA VAL A 132 -11.45 -26.93 -4.05
C VAL A 132 -12.11 -28.30 -3.91
N GLU A 133 -11.45 -29.33 -4.42
CA GLU A 133 -11.72 -30.74 -4.17
C GLU A 133 -10.59 -31.32 -3.31
N ILE A 134 -10.93 -31.96 -2.19
CA ILE A 134 -9.94 -32.59 -1.31
C ILE A 134 -9.83 -34.07 -1.62
N ARG A 135 -8.60 -34.53 -1.91
CA ARG A 135 -8.30 -35.92 -2.19
C ARG A 135 -7.35 -36.52 -1.16
N THR A 136 -7.59 -37.75 -0.77
CA THR A 136 -6.69 -38.54 0.08
C THR A 136 -5.62 -39.24 -0.78
N GLY A 137 -4.48 -39.55 -0.15
CA GLY A 137 -3.40 -40.31 -0.81
C GLY A 137 -2.47 -39.49 -1.70
N LEU A 138 -2.65 -38.17 -1.76
CA LEU A 138 -1.68 -37.28 -2.42
C LEU A 138 -0.54 -36.95 -1.45
N ALA A 139 0.66 -36.73 -2.01
CA ALA A 139 1.80 -36.26 -1.24
C ALA A 139 1.49 -34.86 -0.68
N PRO A 140 1.79 -34.62 0.62
CA PRO A 140 1.53 -33.32 1.24
C PRO A 140 2.31 -32.20 0.56
N THR A 141 1.62 -31.14 0.21
CA THR A 141 2.17 -29.97 -0.51
C THR A 141 1.90 -28.68 0.30
N LEU A 142 2.87 -27.79 0.32
CA LEU A 142 2.69 -26.42 0.80
C LEU A 142 2.04 -25.58 -0.30
N ASN A 143 0.80 -25.21 -0.12
CA ASN A 143 0.07 -24.36 -1.06
C ASN A 143 0.17 -22.90 -0.61
N VAL A 144 0.94 -22.09 -1.32
CA VAL A 144 1.19 -20.69 -1.03
C VAL A 144 0.21 -19.84 -1.83
N LEU A 145 -0.73 -19.21 -1.15
CA LEU A 145 -1.72 -18.33 -1.77
C LEU A 145 -1.13 -16.92 -1.90
N LEU A 146 -0.98 -16.46 -3.13
CA LEU A 146 -0.46 -15.14 -3.49
C LEU A 146 -1.52 -14.36 -4.28
N PRO A 147 -1.63 -13.04 -4.10
CA PRO A 147 -2.56 -12.22 -4.89
C PRO A 147 -2.30 -12.35 -6.40
N SER A 148 -1.04 -12.26 -6.80
CA SER A 148 -0.63 -12.31 -8.20
C SER A 148 0.73 -12.99 -8.37
N LEU A 149 0.93 -13.59 -9.54
CA LEU A 149 2.21 -14.13 -10.03
C LEU A 149 2.59 -13.52 -11.39
N ARG A 150 1.99 -12.39 -11.76
CA ARG A 150 2.37 -11.67 -12.98
C ARG A 150 3.71 -10.99 -12.80
N LYS A 151 4.50 -10.94 -13.85
CA LYS A 151 5.83 -10.33 -13.86
C LYS A 151 5.87 -8.91 -13.27
N GLN A 152 4.89 -8.10 -13.61
CA GLN A 152 4.77 -6.71 -13.14
C GLN A 152 4.44 -6.57 -11.64
N ASP A 153 3.82 -7.60 -11.04
CA ASP A 153 3.35 -7.59 -9.65
C ASP A 153 4.37 -8.22 -8.68
N LEU A 154 5.45 -8.83 -9.21
CA LEU A 154 6.49 -9.51 -8.42
C LEU A 154 7.49 -8.51 -7.85
N THR A 155 7.04 -7.72 -6.89
CA THR A 155 7.84 -6.74 -6.15
C THR A 155 7.56 -6.85 -4.64
N GLY A 156 8.40 -6.29 -3.80
CA GLY A 156 8.16 -6.20 -2.35
C GLY A 156 7.66 -7.48 -1.69
N GLY A 157 6.44 -7.45 -1.18
CA GLY A 157 5.82 -8.56 -0.44
C GLY A 157 5.74 -9.88 -1.20
N PRO A 158 5.29 -9.94 -2.47
CA PRO A 158 5.35 -11.16 -3.27
C PRO A 158 6.75 -11.76 -3.36
N ASN A 159 7.78 -10.95 -3.60
CA ASN A 159 9.16 -11.45 -3.64
C ASN A 159 9.64 -12.01 -2.29
N THR A 160 9.25 -11.40 -1.19
CA THR A 160 9.54 -11.93 0.16
C THR A 160 8.91 -13.32 0.35
N ALA A 161 7.65 -13.49 -0.04
CA ALA A 161 6.96 -14.77 0.05
C ALA A 161 7.60 -15.84 -0.85
N LEU A 162 7.92 -15.49 -2.10
CA LEU A 162 8.58 -16.38 -3.05
C LEU A 162 9.97 -16.80 -2.57
N ASN A 163 10.76 -15.85 -2.09
CA ASN A 163 12.11 -16.09 -1.58
C ASN A 163 12.11 -17.09 -0.41
N LEU A 164 11.24 -16.84 0.59
CA LEU A 164 11.08 -17.73 1.74
C LEU A 164 10.66 -19.13 1.31
N THR A 165 9.59 -19.24 0.53
CA THR A 165 8.98 -20.53 0.23
C THR A 165 9.76 -21.34 -0.80
N TYR A 166 10.52 -20.67 -1.69
CA TYR A 166 11.44 -21.37 -2.58
C TYR A 166 12.64 -21.98 -1.83
N ARG A 167 13.10 -21.31 -0.74
CA ARG A 167 14.12 -21.91 0.15
C ARG A 167 13.60 -23.15 0.89
N LEU A 168 12.30 -23.19 1.22
CA LEU A 168 11.67 -24.40 1.75
C LEU A 168 11.61 -25.49 0.69
N ALA A 169 11.30 -25.15 -0.57
CA ALA A 169 11.30 -26.09 -1.68
C ALA A 169 12.69 -26.70 -1.91
N ALA A 170 13.75 -25.90 -1.88
CA ALA A 170 15.14 -26.36 -1.96
C ALA A 170 15.54 -27.30 -0.80
N ARG A 171 14.78 -27.30 0.30
CA ARG A 171 14.94 -28.22 1.44
C ARG A 171 13.97 -29.40 1.42
N GLY A 172 13.37 -29.69 0.26
CA GLY A 172 12.53 -30.87 0.03
C GLY A 172 11.07 -30.72 0.47
N VAL A 173 10.56 -29.49 0.68
CA VAL A 173 9.14 -29.22 0.87
C VAL A 173 8.49 -29.05 -0.52
N PRO A 174 7.56 -29.92 -0.94
CA PRO A 174 6.82 -29.68 -2.19
C PRO A 174 6.00 -28.39 -2.10
N VAL A 175 6.19 -27.46 -3.04
CA VAL A 175 5.57 -26.13 -3.01
C VAL A 175 4.69 -25.92 -4.24
N ARG A 176 3.48 -25.42 -4.00
CA ARG A 176 2.55 -24.98 -5.05
C ARG A 176 2.17 -23.54 -4.82
N TYR A 177 2.41 -22.67 -5.78
CA TYR A 177 1.98 -21.28 -5.77
C TYR A 177 0.62 -21.14 -6.45
N ILE A 178 -0.32 -20.50 -5.74
CA ILE A 178 -1.70 -20.29 -6.22
C ILE A 178 -1.95 -18.79 -6.31
N ALA A 179 -2.06 -18.26 -7.54
CA ALA A 179 -2.45 -16.89 -7.80
C ALA A 179 -3.96 -16.72 -7.59
N THR A 180 -4.38 -15.88 -6.62
CA THR A 180 -5.79 -15.80 -6.20
C THR A 180 -6.58 -14.72 -6.91
N ASP A 181 -5.94 -13.57 -7.28
CA ASP A 181 -6.62 -12.37 -7.76
C ASP A 181 -6.41 -12.13 -9.24
N GLN A 182 -5.30 -12.62 -9.77
CA GLN A 182 -4.93 -12.44 -11.17
C GLN A 182 -4.70 -13.80 -11.86
N GLU A 183 -5.00 -13.88 -13.17
CA GLU A 183 -4.58 -15.03 -13.97
C GLU A 183 -3.05 -15.02 -14.11
N LEU A 184 -2.48 -16.19 -14.34
CA LEU A 184 -1.07 -16.31 -14.73
C LEU A 184 -0.86 -15.64 -16.09
N ASP A 185 0.33 -15.10 -16.31
CA ASP A 185 0.72 -14.67 -17.64
C ASP A 185 0.67 -15.86 -18.62
N SER A 186 0.38 -15.59 -19.88
CA SER A 186 0.28 -16.64 -20.94
C SER A 186 1.59 -17.42 -21.09
N ASP A 187 2.72 -16.78 -20.85
CA ASP A 187 4.02 -17.40 -20.72
C ASP A 187 4.49 -17.29 -19.25
N ALA A 188 4.42 -18.40 -18.53
CA ALA A 188 4.87 -18.49 -17.14
C ALA A 188 6.32 -19.02 -17.01
N SER A 189 7.05 -19.21 -18.11
CA SER A 189 8.41 -19.76 -18.10
C SER A 189 9.39 -18.89 -17.28
N PHE A 190 9.12 -17.58 -17.21
CA PHE A 190 9.91 -16.64 -16.43
C PHE A 190 9.85 -16.91 -14.92
N LEU A 191 8.79 -17.56 -14.40
CA LEU A 191 8.60 -17.74 -12.94
C LEU A 191 9.74 -18.55 -12.30
N HIS A 192 10.18 -19.64 -12.93
CA HIS A 192 11.32 -20.40 -12.44
C HIS A 192 12.62 -19.58 -12.47
N ALA A 193 12.85 -18.83 -13.54
CA ALA A 193 14.00 -17.92 -13.62
C ALA A 193 13.93 -16.81 -12.57
N HIS A 194 12.73 -16.27 -12.33
CA HIS A 194 12.49 -15.24 -11.30
C HIS A 194 12.73 -15.78 -9.88
N LEU A 195 12.25 -17.00 -9.58
CA LEU A 195 12.48 -17.63 -8.27
C LEU A 195 13.98 -17.79 -7.99
N ARG A 196 14.75 -18.26 -8.96
CA ARG A 196 16.22 -18.37 -8.82
C ARG A 196 16.87 -17.01 -8.61
N ALA A 197 16.50 -16.03 -9.45
CA ALA A 197 17.06 -14.68 -9.35
C ALA A 197 16.77 -14.00 -8.01
N VAL A 198 15.54 -14.13 -7.46
CA VAL A 198 15.14 -13.50 -6.20
C VAL A 198 15.66 -14.24 -4.97
N SER A 199 15.84 -15.56 -5.07
CA SER A 199 16.33 -16.38 -3.95
C SER A 199 17.86 -16.52 -3.92
N GLY A 200 18.55 -16.28 -5.03
CA GLY A 200 19.97 -16.60 -5.18
C GLY A 200 20.27 -18.11 -5.24
N ILE A 201 19.26 -18.96 -5.41
CA ILE A 201 19.41 -20.41 -5.54
C ILE A 201 19.46 -20.77 -7.01
N ASP A 202 20.63 -21.19 -7.49
CA ASP A 202 20.86 -21.50 -8.91
C ASP A 202 20.25 -22.83 -9.35
N GLU A 203 20.12 -23.78 -8.43
CA GLU A 203 19.57 -25.09 -8.69
C GLU A 203 18.08 -25.00 -9.03
N THR A 204 17.66 -25.77 -10.05
CA THR A 204 16.24 -25.91 -10.35
C THR A 204 15.61 -26.84 -9.32
N VAL A 205 14.55 -26.36 -8.67
CA VAL A 205 13.76 -27.18 -7.75
C VAL A 205 12.57 -27.74 -8.51
N ASP A 206 12.57 -29.04 -8.78
CA ASP A 206 11.60 -29.71 -9.65
C ASP A 206 10.18 -29.75 -9.06
N ASP A 207 10.05 -29.75 -7.72
CA ASP A 207 8.77 -29.87 -7.01
C ASP A 207 8.04 -28.53 -6.79
N VAL A 208 8.16 -27.60 -7.73
CA VAL A 208 7.48 -26.31 -7.70
C VAL A 208 6.41 -26.22 -8.78
N GLN A 209 5.19 -25.90 -8.40
CA GLN A 209 4.05 -25.77 -9.30
C GLN A 209 3.44 -24.37 -9.22
N PHE A 210 2.89 -23.88 -10.36
CA PHE A 210 2.17 -22.62 -10.44
C PHE A 210 0.75 -22.87 -10.97
N ILE A 211 -0.25 -22.36 -10.25
CA ILE A 211 -1.65 -22.56 -10.59
C ILE A 211 -2.39 -21.23 -10.47
N SER A 212 -3.32 -20.98 -11.41
CA SER A 212 -4.30 -19.91 -11.26
C SER A 212 -5.48 -20.39 -10.43
N GLY A 213 -5.76 -19.69 -9.34
CA GLY A 213 -6.99 -19.80 -8.55
C GLY A 213 -8.00 -18.70 -8.86
N ARG A 214 -7.71 -17.78 -9.79
CA ARG A 214 -8.57 -16.63 -10.13
C ARG A 214 -9.94 -17.08 -10.64
N ASN A 215 -9.99 -18.08 -11.50
CA ASN A 215 -11.26 -18.62 -12.01
C ASN A 215 -11.90 -19.57 -11.00
N ARG A 216 -12.87 -19.06 -10.25
CA ARG A 216 -13.61 -19.83 -9.22
C ARG A 216 -14.50 -20.93 -9.78
N GLY A 217 -14.77 -20.94 -11.09
CA GLY A 217 -15.45 -22.05 -11.79
C GLY A 217 -14.54 -23.27 -12.00
N ARG A 218 -13.21 -23.11 -11.89
CA ARG A 218 -12.24 -24.19 -12.02
C ARG A 218 -11.96 -24.81 -10.64
N THR A 219 -12.11 -26.13 -10.55
CA THR A 219 -11.81 -26.86 -9.32
C THR A 219 -10.30 -27.08 -9.15
N LEU A 220 -9.76 -26.67 -8.01
CA LEU A 220 -8.38 -26.96 -7.60
C LEU A 220 -8.37 -28.25 -6.77
N VAL A 221 -7.51 -29.19 -7.11
CA VAL A 221 -7.35 -30.42 -6.33
C VAL A 221 -6.25 -30.22 -5.29
N LEU A 222 -6.61 -30.41 -4.02
CA LEU A 222 -5.69 -30.35 -2.87
C LEU A 222 -5.62 -31.74 -2.21
N GLY A 223 -4.48 -32.08 -1.63
CA GLY A 223 -4.31 -33.24 -0.79
C GLY A 223 -4.96 -33.05 0.58
N ALA A 224 -5.50 -34.10 1.18
CA ALA A 224 -6.07 -34.04 2.54
C ALA A 224 -5.02 -33.65 3.60
N ASP A 225 -3.74 -33.91 3.33
CA ASP A 225 -2.60 -33.61 4.21
C ASP A 225 -1.82 -32.36 3.76
N ASP A 226 -2.36 -31.60 2.81
CA ASP A 226 -1.77 -30.32 2.36
C ASP A 226 -1.78 -29.29 3.49
N VAL A 227 -0.81 -28.40 3.48
CA VAL A 227 -0.76 -27.21 4.33
C VAL A 227 -0.92 -25.97 3.47
N LEU A 228 -1.73 -25.03 3.92
CA LEU A 228 -1.95 -23.76 3.24
C LEU A 228 -1.08 -22.69 3.87
N CYS A 229 -0.62 -21.73 3.05
CA CYS A 229 0.10 -20.55 3.50
C CYS A 229 -0.59 -19.30 2.95
N GLY A 230 -1.16 -18.47 3.84
CA GLY A 230 -1.70 -17.17 3.50
C GLY A 230 -0.59 -16.12 3.49
N THR A 231 -0.61 -15.20 2.52
CA THR A 231 0.38 -14.12 2.38
C THR A 231 -0.24 -12.72 2.43
N ALA A 232 -1.57 -12.66 2.50
CA ALA A 232 -2.36 -11.46 2.68
C ALA A 232 -3.64 -11.80 3.44
N TRP A 233 -4.29 -10.82 4.09
CA TRP A 233 -5.48 -11.06 4.91
C TRP A 233 -6.61 -11.74 4.14
N TRP A 234 -6.85 -11.39 2.87
CA TRP A 234 -7.91 -12.05 2.08
C TRP A 234 -7.54 -13.47 1.68
N THR A 235 -6.25 -13.80 1.51
CA THR A 235 -5.83 -15.19 1.32
C THR A 235 -6.02 -16.01 2.59
N ALA A 236 -5.84 -15.41 3.78
CA ALA A 236 -6.16 -16.05 5.05
C ALA A 236 -7.68 -16.28 5.21
N GLN A 237 -8.53 -15.35 4.76
CA GLN A 237 -9.99 -15.54 4.72
C GLN A 237 -10.38 -16.68 3.76
N MET A 238 -9.74 -16.79 2.58
CA MET A 238 -9.97 -17.93 1.68
C MET A 238 -9.57 -19.26 2.34
N ILE A 239 -8.45 -19.28 3.06
CA ILE A 239 -7.97 -20.46 3.79
C ILE A 239 -8.95 -20.86 4.88
N LYS A 240 -9.53 -19.92 5.62
CA LYS A 240 -10.54 -20.17 6.66
C LYS A 240 -11.66 -21.10 6.17
N GLU A 241 -12.11 -20.93 4.93
CA GLU A 241 -13.17 -21.74 4.34
C GLU A 241 -12.70 -23.15 3.91
N ILE A 242 -11.42 -23.31 3.65
CA ILE A 242 -10.82 -24.57 3.18
C ILE A 242 -10.32 -25.43 4.36
N GLN A 243 -9.73 -24.78 5.35
CA GLN A 243 -9.00 -25.39 6.46
C GLN A 243 -9.79 -26.52 7.18
N PRO A 244 -11.11 -26.39 7.48
CA PRO A 244 -11.87 -27.47 8.15
C PRO A 244 -11.97 -28.77 7.35
N ARG A 245 -11.64 -28.74 6.06
CA ARG A 245 -11.71 -29.89 5.15
C ARG A 245 -10.38 -30.63 5.03
N LEU A 246 -9.29 -30.05 5.58
CA LEU A 246 -7.95 -30.63 5.61
C LEU A 246 -7.70 -31.34 6.94
N ARG A 247 -6.74 -32.25 6.96
CA ARG A 247 -6.27 -32.88 8.20
C ARG A 247 -5.36 -31.98 9.00
N SER A 248 -4.64 -31.07 8.34
CA SER A 248 -3.87 -30.04 9.02
C SER A 248 -4.82 -29.09 9.74
N GLN A 249 -4.62 -28.90 11.05
CA GLN A 249 -5.52 -28.05 11.85
C GLN A 249 -5.17 -26.55 11.76
N ARG A 250 -3.97 -26.26 11.29
CA ARG A 250 -3.43 -24.88 11.21
C ARG A 250 -2.84 -24.63 9.85
N PHE A 251 -2.91 -23.38 9.43
CA PHE A 251 -2.21 -22.90 8.23
C PHE A 251 -1.00 -22.05 8.61
N LEU A 252 -0.09 -21.83 7.67
CA LEU A 252 0.99 -20.85 7.81
C LEU A 252 0.48 -19.48 7.42
N TYR A 253 0.76 -18.46 8.21
CA TYR A 253 0.42 -17.08 7.89
C TYR A 253 1.69 -16.23 7.82
N LEU A 254 2.10 -15.86 6.60
CA LEU A 254 3.21 -14.93 6.37
C LEU A 254 2.67 -13.50 6.53
N ILE A 255 2.96 -12.91 7.65
CA ILE A 255 2.52 -11.55 8.03
C ILE A 255 3.65 -10.58 7.71
N GLN A 256 3.42 -9.68 6.76
CA GLN A 256 4.44 -8.75 6.26
C GLN A 256 4.14 -7.29 6.63
N ASP A 257 2.92 -6.98 7.02
CA ASP A 257 2.51 -5.66 7.52
C ASP A 257 1.28 -5.83 8.42
N PHE A 258 0.89 -4.80 9.14
CA PHE A 258 -0.39 -4.75 9.83
C PHE A 258 -1.47 -4.30 8.83
N GLU A 259 -1.96 -5.26 8.05
CA GLU A 259 -2.85 -5.00 6.91
C GLU A 259 -4.20 -4.35 7.28
N PRO A 260 -4.80 -4.53 8.49
CA PRO A 260 -5.98 -3.76 8.88
C PRO A 260 -5.80 -2.24 8.79
N ALA A 261 -4.59 -1.73 9.02
CA ALA A 261 -4.28 -0.30 8.92
C ALA A 261 -4.19 0.22 7.48
N MET A 262 -4.25 -0.66 6.46
CA MET A 262 -4.32 -0.25 5.06
C MET A 262 -5.69 0.32 4.68
N TYR A 263 -6.70 0.12 5.53
CA TYR A 263 -8.09 0.51 5.27
C TYR A 263 -8.56 1.49 6.33
N ALA A 264 -9.29 2.53 5.90
CA ALA A 264 -10.12 3.29 6.82
C ALA A 264 -11.15 2.35 7.49
N TRP A 265 -11.76 2.75 8.59
CA TRP A 265 -12.77 1.98 9.33
C TRP A 265 -13.85 1.46 8.38
N SER A 266 -13.78 0.17 8.07
CA SER A 266 -14.54 -0.44 6.97
C SER A 266 -14.69 -1.95 7.16
N THR A 267 -15.53 -2.58 6.35
CA THR A 267 -15.66 -4.05 6.25
C THR A 267 -14.30 -4.72 6.00
N LYS A 268 -13.46 -4.16 5.11
CA LYS A 268 -12.15 -4.73 4.81
C LYS A 268 -11.23 -4.70 6.04
N GLN A 269 -11.24 -3.61 6.80
CA GLN A 269 -10.48 -3.52 8.06
C GLN A 269 -10.94 -4.60 9.05
N ALA A 270 -12.26 -4.76 9.24
CA ALA A 270 -12.81 -5.76 10.16
C ALA A 270 -12.43 -7.18 9.75
N LEU A 271 -12.56 -7.52 8.47
CA LEU A 271 -12.19 -8.83 7.93
C LEU A 271 -10.68 -9.08 8.02
N ALA A 272 -9.86 -8.06 7.75
CA ALA A 272 -8.42 -8.17 7.90
C ALA A 272 -8.02 -8.39 9.37
N LEU A 273 -8.66 -7.68 10.30
CA LEU A 273 -8.41 -7.85 11.74
C LEU A 273 -8.84 -9.24 12.23
N GLU A 274 -9.96 -9.79 11.74
CA GLU A 274 -10.44 -11.13 12.07
C GLU A 274 -9.39 -12.21 11.79
N THR A 275 -8.57 -12.07 10.74
CA THR A 275 -7.60 -13.09 10.35
C THR A 275 -6.55 -13.37 11.41
N TYR A 276 -6.23 -12.40 12.26
CA TYR A 276 -5.31 -12.59 13.37
C TYR A 276 -5.89 -13.44 14.52
N GLY A 277 -7.19 -13.69 14.51
CA GLY A 277 -7.88 -14.61 15.44
C GLY A 277 -8.02 -16.03 14.90
N LEU A 278 -7.64 -16.30 13.65
CA LEU A 278 -7.75 -17.64 13.05
C LEU A 278 -6.69 -18.60 13.63
N ASP A 279 -6.87 -19.89 13.42
CA ASP A 279 -5.93 -20.90 13.90
C ASP A 279 -4.75 -21.07 12.91
N PHE A 280 -3.70 -20.28 13.11
CA PHE A 280 -2.52 -20.26 12.25
C PHE A 280 -1.21 -20.43 13.06
N GLN A 281 -0.13 -20.70 12.32
CA GLN A 281 1.25 -20.53 12.77
C GLN A 281 1.86 -19.33 12.05
N GLY A 282 2.35 -18.35 12.83
CA GLY A 282 2.85 -17.09 12.28
C GLY A 282 4.27 -17.20 11.74
N ILE A 283 4.49 -16.58 10.58
CA ILE A 283 5.82 -16.24 10.05
C ILE A 283 5.79 -14.73 9.84
N ILE A 284 6.59 -13.98 10.59
CA ILE A 284 6.46 -12.52 10.68
C ILE A 284 7.70 -11.87 10.08
N CYS A 285 7.48 -10.98 9.11
CA CYS A 285 8.54 -10.19 8.48
C CYS A 285 8.75 -8.88 9.28
N GLY A 286 9.80 -8.82 10.07
CA GLY A 286 10.21 -7.68 10.87
C GLY A 286 9.85 -7.80 12.36
N ARG A 287 10.87 -7.63 13.22
CA ARG A 287 10.71 -7.64 14.68
C ARG A 287 9.81 -6.52 15.18
N LEU A 288 9.88 -5.33 14.54
CA LEU A 288 8.98 -4.22 14.87
C LEU A 288 7.51 -4.60 14.69
N LEU A 289 7.19 -5.32 13.61
CA LEU A 289 5.84 -5.81 13.38
C LEU A 289 5.44 -6.85 14.43
N ALA A 290 6.33 -7.80 14.74
CA ALA A 290 6.09 -8.82 15.76
C ALA A 290 5.82 -8.19 17.14
N ASP A 291 6.66 -7.24 17.56
CA ASP A 291 6.51 -6.52 18.82
C ASP A 291 5.21 -5.69 18.87
N PHE A 292 4.82 -5.08 17.76
CA PHE A 292 3.55 -4.35 17.65
C PHE A 292 2.36 -5.28 17.84
N LEU A 293 2.33 -6.41 17.13
CA LEU A 293 1.24 -7.37 17.24
C LEU A 293 1.07 -7.89 18.68
N ALA A 294 2.18 -8.10 19.39
CA ALA A 294 2.16 -8.52 20.79
C ALA A 294 1.76 -7.38 21.74
N SER A 295 2.34 -6.18 21.59
CA SER A 295 2.04 -5.04 22.46
C SER A 295 0.61 -4.56 22.35
N GLU A 296 0.05 -4.55 21.13
CA GLU A 296 -1.36 -4.19 20.87
C GLU A 296 -2.30 -5.38 21.05
N ARG A 297 -1.78 -6.55 21.43
CA ARG A 297 -2.57 -7.77 21.72
C ARG A 297 -3.50 -8.16 20.56
N VAL A 298 -2.99 -8.08 19.32
CA VAL A 298 -3.78 -8.31 18.10
C VAL A 298 -4.13 -9.79 17.96
N GLY A 299 -5.42 -10.14 17.97
CA GLY A 299 -5.89 -11.51 17.80
C GLY A 299 -5.17 -12.50 18.70
N ARG A 300 -4.59 -13.55 18.16
CA ARG A 300 -3.85 -14.59 18.91
C ARG A 300 -2.58 -14.09 19.61
N PHE A 301 -2.05 -12.96 19.21
CA PHE A 301 -0.87 -12.38 19.89
C PHE A 301 -1.18 -11.87 21.31
N CYS A 302 -2.46 -11.88 21.74
CA CYS A 302 -2.83 -11.72 23.14
C CYS A 302 -2.60 -12.98 24.00
N GLU A 303 -2.43 -14.16 23.38
CA GLU A 303 -2.23 -15.43 24.07
C GLU A 303 -0.76 -15.51 24.58
N PRO A 304 -0.53 -15.88 25.85
CA PRO A 304 0.82 -16.05 26.38
C PRO A 304 1.62 -17.07 25.56
N GLY A 305 2.84 -16.69 25.12
CA GLY A 305 3.75 -17.57 24.40
C GLY A 305 3.40 -17.77 22.91
N PHE A 306 2.32 -17.16 22.40
CA PHE A 306 1.97 -17.32 20.98
C PHE A 306 3.06 -16.72 20.07
N LEU A 307 3.56 -15.52 20.37
CA LEU A 307 4.64 -14.91 19.61
C LEU A 307 5.90 -15.78 19.60
N ASP A 308 6.24 -16.41 20.73
CA ASP A 308 7.40 -17.31 20.83
C ASP A 308 7.24 -18.57 19.97
N SER A 309 6.00 -18.96 19.68
CA SER A 309 5.70 -20.06 18.77
C SER A 309 5.86 -19.70 17.29
N CYS A 310 5.88 -18.42 16.95
CA CYS A 310 6.05 -17.92 15.60
C CYS A 310 7.52 -17.94 15.15
N ALA A 311 7.75 -17.81 13.86
CA ALA A 311 9.06 -17.49 13.29
C ALA A 311 9.09 -16.00 12.92
N THR A 312 10.18 -15.30 13.27
CA THR A 312 10.35 -13.87 12.92
C THR A 312 11.70 -13.67 12.24
N PHE A 313 11.71 -12.97 11.12
CA PHE A 313 12.93 -12.62 10.38
C PHE A 313 12.90 -11.14 9.97
N GLU A 314 14.07 -10.54 9.76
CA GLU A 314 14.19 -9.18 9.23
C GLU A 314 14.30 -9.20 7.70
N PRO A 315 13.73 -8.21 6.98
CA PRO A 315 13.95 -8.06 5.55
C PRO A 315 15.41 -7.72 5.25
N ALA A 316 15.94 -8.26 4.16
CA ALA A 316 17.30 -7.99 3.72
C ALA A 316 17.40 -6.71 2.89
N VAL A 317 18.51 -5.99 3.03
CA VAL A 317 18.89 -4.87 2.15
C VAL A 317 20.28 -5.15 1.60
N ASP A 318 20.37 -5.37 0.29
CA ASP A 318 21.61 -5.73 -0.41
C ASP A 318 22.62 -4.54 -0.43
N PRO A 319 23.73 -4.61 0.31
CA PRO A 319 24.71 -3.53 0.37
C PRO A 319 25.57 -3.41 -0.89
N GLN A 320 25.53 -4.37 -1.81
CA GLN A 320 26.21 -4.25 -3.10
C GLN A 320 25.40 -3.38 -4.05
N ARG A 321 24.09 -3.49 -3.99
CA ARG A 321 23.16 -2.73 -4.82
C ARG A 321 22.86 -1.35 -4.23
N PHE A 322 22.59 -1.31 -2.92
CA PHE A 322 22.28 -0.09 -2.19
C PHE A 322 23.50 0.34 -1.38
N ALA A 323 24.44 1.00 -2.05
CA ALA A 323 25.64 1.56 -1.44
C ALA A 323 25.84 3.01 -1.89
N PRO A 324 26.47 3.85 -1.07
CA PRO A 324 26.80 5.22 -1.47
C PRO A 324 27.74 5.22 -2.67
N ARG A 325 27.50 6.18 -3.59
CA ARG A 325 28.37 6.41 -4.74
C ARG A 325 28.79 7.86 -4.79
N PHE A 326 30.05 8.11 -4.51
CA PHE A 326 30.61 9.47 -4.50
C PHE A 326 30.45 10.16 -5.86
N ASP A 327 30.71 9.47 -6.97
CA ASP A 327 30.53 9.98 -8.32
C ASP A 327 29.09 10.36 -8.65
N ALA A 328 28.12 9.66 -8.10
CA ALA A 328 26.70 9.98 -8.25
C ALA A 328 26.27 11.19 -7.41
N MET A 329 26.91 11.43 -6.26
CA MET A 329 26.63 12.53 -5.34
C MET A 329 27.45 13.80 -5.65
N ALA A 330 28.60 13.68 -6.30
CA ALA A 330 29.44 14.79 -6.73
C ALA A 330 28.81 15.54 -7.93
N ARG A 331 27.55 15.95 -7.79
CA ARG A 331 26.76 16.60 -8.80
C ARG A 331 26.69 18.10 -8.58
N ARG A 332 26.30 18.78 -9.66
CA ARG A 332 26.05 20.21 -9.61
C ARG A 332 24.88 20.59 -8.69
N LYS A 333 23.82 19.72 -8.61
CA LYS A 333 22.65 19.94 -7.76
C LYS A 333 22.45 18.76 -6.81
N LYS A 334 22.05 19.08 -5.59
CA LYS A 334 21.61 18.11 -4.59
C LYS A 334 20.24 17.58 -4.96
N GLN A 335 19.91 16.36 -4.53
CA GLN A 335 18.64 15.73 -4.85
C GLN A 335 17.87 15.30 -3.60
N LEU A 336 16.60 15.72 -3.54
CA LEU A 336 15.64 15.15 -2.62
C LEU A 336 14.72 14.18 -3.36
N LEU A 337 14.55 12.96 -2.82
CA LEU A 337 13.58 11.98 -3.30
C LEU A 337 12.49 11.78 -2.26
N PHE A 338 11.23 11.98 -2.68
CA PHE A 338 10.05 11.69 -1.86
C PHE A 338 9.38 10.39 -2.33
N TYR A 339 9.35 9.38 -1.45
CA TYR A 339 8.60 8.15 -1.70
C TYR A 339 7.10 8.46 -1.60
N ALA A 340 6.49 8.71 -2.75
CA ALA A 340 5.16 9.28 -2.90
C ALA A 340 4.18 8.24 -3.45
N ARG A 341 3.20 7.84 -2.63
CA ARG A 341 2.15 6.88 -3.02
C ARG A 341 0.77 7.42 -2.63
N PRO A 342 0.19 8.34 -3.43
CA PRO A 342 -1.13 8.92 -3.12
C PRO A 342 -2.25 7.87 -3.07
N GLN A 343 -2.12 6.75 -3.78
CA GLN A 343 -3.05 5.63 -3.75
C GLN A 343 -2.97 4.78 -2.46
N ALA A 344 -1.94 4.99 -1.62
CA ALA A 344 -1.74 4.30 -0.36
C ALA A 344 -1.80 5.30 0.82
N PRO A 345 -2.98 5.57 1.41
CA PRO A 345 -3.18 6.64 2.39
C PRO A 345 -2.21 6.58 3.58
N ARG A 346 -1.81 5.36 3.99
CA ARG A 346 -0.85 5.18 5.09
C ARG A 346 0.54 5.77 4.81
N ASN A 347 0.88 6.03 3.55
CA ASN A 347 2.16 6.66 3.16
C ASN A 347 2.15 8.18 3.29
N LEU A 348 1.07 8.78 3.78
CA LEU A 348 0.97 10.19 4.18
C LEU A 348 1.43 11.17 3.10
N PHE A 349 1.07 10.90 1.83
CA PHE A 349 1.51 11.70 0.68
C PHE A 349 1.19 13.20 0.86
N GLU A 350 -0.06 13.51 1.23
CA GLU A 350 -0.52 14.89 1.39
C GLU A 350 0.22 15.59 2.54
N LEU A 351 0.47 14.88 3.66
CA LEU A 351 1.21 15.43 4.79
C LEU A 351 2.65 15.75 4.39
N GLY A 352 3.32 14.84 3.66
CA GLY A 352 4.66 15.04 3.14
C GLY A 352 4.74 16.22 2.17
N LEU A 353 3.73 16.37 1.30
CA LEU A 353 3.67 17.48 0.34
C LEU A 353 3.48 18.84 1.04
N VAL A 354 2.63 18.89 2.07
CA VAL A 354 2.45 20.09 2.90
C VAL A 354 3.74 20.47 3.62
N ALA A 355 4.44 19.50 4.21
CA ALA A 355 5.71 19.73 4.89
C ALA A 355 6.81 20.19 3.91
N LEU A 356 6.93 19.58 2.73
CA LEU A 356 7.86 20.02 1.69
C LEU A 356 7.59 21.47 1.25
N LYS A 357 6.32 21.84 1.09
CA LYS A 357 5.94 23.21 0.75
C LYS A 357 6.33 24.20 1.84
N GLN A 358 6.16 23.86 3.12
CA GLN A 358 6.56 24.71 4.23
C GLN A 358 8.09 24.81 4.36
N ALA A 359 8.82 23.71 4.15
CA ALA A 359 10.29 23.73 4.15
C ALA A 359 10.84 24.58 2.97
N ALA A 360 10.24 24.48 1.78
CA ALA A 360 10.58 25.32 0.64
C ALA A 360 10.35 26.80 0.93
N ALA A 361 9.23 27.16 1.59
CA ALA A 361 8.94 28.54 2.00
C ALA A 361 9.96 29.09 3.02
N GLN A 362 10.64 28.22 3.78
CA GLN A 362 11.75 28.57 4.67
C GLN A 362 13.13 28.55 3.96
N GLY A 363 13.15 28.37 2.64
CA GLY A 363 14.39 28.43 1.85
C GLY A 363 15.21 27.13 1.81
N ALA A 364 14.64 26.00 2.24
CA ALA A 364 15.38 24.73 2.31
C ALA A 364 15.92 24.23 0.96
N PHE A 365 15.23 24.54 -0.14
CA PHE A 365 15.52 23.98 -1.46
C PHE A 365 15.70 25.05 -2.54
N PRO A 366 16.76 25.87 -2.51
CA PRO A 366 17.02 26.84 -3.58
C PRO A 366 17.06 26.14 -4.95
N PRO A 367 16.28 26.58 -5.97
CA PRO A 367 16.21 25.90 -7.27
C PRO A 367 17.54 25.83 -8.04
N ALA A 368 18.49 26.73 -7.72
CA ALA A 368 19.84 26.70 -8.27
C ALA A 368 20.66 25.49 -7.76
N GLU A 369 20.38 25.01 -6.53
CA GLU A 369 21.16 24.01 -5.83
C GLU A 369 20.45 22.64 -5.72
N TRP A 370 19.11 22.62 -5.78
CA TRP A 370 18.31 21.42 -5.51
C TRP A 370 17.44 21.00 -6.69
N GLU A 371 17.28 19.70 -6.81
CA GLU A 371 16.25 19.03 -7.61
C GLU A 371 15.42 18.11 -6.72
N LEU A 372 14.08 18.16 -6.87
CA LEU A 372 13.16 17.36 -6.08
C LEU A 372 12.39 16.40 -6.97
N GLY A 373 12.28 15.14 -6.52
CA GLY A 373 11.62 14.08 -7.28
C GLY A 373 10.68 13.22 -6.47
N PHE A 374 9.51 12.88 -7.05
CA PHE A 374 8.63 11.82 -6.56
C PHE A 374 9.13 10.47 -7.08
N ILE A 375 9.11 9.45 -6.22
CA ILE A 375 9.37 8.04 -6.55
C ILE A 375 8.32 7.13 -5.93
N GLY A 376 8.18 5.90 -6.40
CA GLY A 376 7.35 4.85 -5.79
C GLY A 376 5.88 4.84 -6.21
N SER A 377 5.46 5.72 -7.11
CA SER A 377 4.14 5.64 -7.75
C SER A 377 4.23 4.86 -9.07
N ASP A 378 3.22 4.03 -9.33
CA ASP A 378 3.09 3.31 -10.60
C ASP A 378 2.66 4.27 -11.73
N ASP A 379 1.87 5.29 -11.37
CA ASP A 379 1.44 6.36 -12.28
C ASP A 379 2.40 7.56 -12.19
N GLU A 380 2.59 8.25 -13.30
CA GLU A 380 3.30 9.52 -13.32
C GLU A 380 2.49 10.59 -12.57
N LEU A 381 3.07 11.11 -11.48
CA LEU A 381 2.43 12.16 -10.70
C LEU A 381 2.63 13.52 -11.40
N PRO A 382 1.62 14.40 -11.37
CA PRO A 382 1.78 15.74 -11.90
C PRO A 382 2.88 16.51 -11.13
N THR A 383 3.63 17.34 -11.84
CA THR A 383 4.58 18.25 -11.21
C THR A 383 3.85 19.13 -10.20
N ALA A 384 4.35 19.19 -8.97
CA ALA A 384 3.80 20.05 -7.93
C ALA A 384 4.67 21.28 -7.75
N ASP A 385 4.04 22.47 -7.65
CA ASP A 385 4.69 23.73 -7.31
C ASP A 385 4.64 23.93 -5.79
N LEU A 386 5.83 23.93 -5.18
CA LEU A 386 5.99 24.13 -3.74
C LEU A 386 6.11 25.62 -3.37
N GLY A 387 6.13 26.52 -4.37
CA GLY A 387 6.35 27.96 -4.20
C GLY A 387 7.81 28.37 -4.37
N GLY A 388 8.06 29.67 -4.60
CA GLY A 388 9.42 30.20 -4.76
C GLY A 388 10.21 29.63 -5.95
N GLY A 389 9.53 29.04 -6.95
CA GLY A 389 10.17 28.37 -8.09
C GLY A 389 10.64 26.95 -7.81
N VAL A 390 10.37 26.42 -6.61
CA VAL A 390 10.69 25.04 -6.24
C VAL A 390 9.64 24.10 -6.82
N LEU A 391 10.04 23.22 -7.73
CA LEU A 391 9.19 22.22 -8.36
C LEU A 391 9.62 20.82 -7.94
N ILE A 392 8.66 19.95 -7.65
CA ILE A 392 8.90 18.52 -7.48
C ILE A 392 8.27 17.75 -8.64
N LYS A 393 9.07 16.91 -9.31
CA LYS A 393 8.70 16.20 -10.54
C LYS A 393 8.62 14.71 -10.30
N SER A 394 7.79 14.01 -11.05
CA SER A 394 7.73 12.55 -11.01
C SER A 394 8.95 11.95 -11.71
N HIS A 395 9.52 10.92 -11.08
CA HIS A 395 10.37 9.97 -11.77
C HIS A 395 9.50 8.81 -12.24
N PRO A 396 9.57 8.41 -13.51
CA PRO A 396 8.82 7.28 -14.01
C PRO A 396 9.25 5.99 -13.30
N TRP A 397 8.36 4.99 -13.32
CA TRP A 397 8.68 3.65 -12.83
C TRP A 397 10.00 3.13 -13.44
N ARG A 398 10.80 2.45 -12.64
CA ARG A 398 12.11 1.94 -13.03
C ARG A 398 12.25 0.47 -12.66
N ASP A 399 13.02 -0.27 -13.44
CA ASP A 399 13.52 -1.56 -13.02
C ASP A 399 14.39 -1.42 -11.75
N TYR A 400 14.60 -2.54 -11.06
CA TYR A 400 15.24 -2.53 -9.74
C TYR A 400 16.67 -1.96 -9.76
N GLU A 401 17.44 -2.21 -10.81
CA GLU A 401 18.79 -1.65 -10.96
C GLU A 401 18.79 -0.14 -11.23
N SER A 402 17.89 0.31 -12.09
CA SER A 402 17.73 1.73 -12.39
C SER A 402 17.15 2.51 -11.20
N TYR A 403 16.32 1.87 -10.38
CA TYR A 403 15.83 2.40 -9.12
C TYR A 403 16.98 2.56 -8.11
N ALA A 404 17.81 1.54 -7.91
CA ALA A 404 18.98 1.64 -7.03
C ALA A 404 19.93 2.77 -7.45
N ARG A 405 20.22 2.90 -8.78
CA ARG A 405 21.03 4.03 -9.30
C ARG A 405 20.41 5.38 -9.02
N LEU A 406 19.07 5.49 -9.06
CA LEU A 406 18.40 6.74 -8.69
C LEU A 406 18.56 7.02 -7.19
N LEU A 407 18.38 6.03 -6.32
CA LEU A 407 18.59 6.22 -4.87
C LEU A 407 20.03 6.59 -4.51
N GLN A 408 21.02 6.02 -5.19
CA GLN A 408 22.45 6.38 -5.05
C GLN A 408 22.73 7.83 -5.38
N SER A 409 21.80 8.52 -6.01
CA SER A 409 21.91 9.93 -6.33
C SER A 409 21.23 10.85 -5.31
N ALA A 410 20.51 10.32 -4.33
CA ALA A 410 19.79 11.10 -3.35
C ALA A 410 20.69 11.64 -2.23
N ASP A 411 20.53 12.91 -1.90
CA ASP A 411 21.15 13.53 -0.73
C ASP A 411 20.19 13.50 0.46
N VAL A 412 18.91 13.72 0.19
CA VAL A 412 17.83 13.69 1.18
C VAL A 412 16.71 12.77 0.70
N GLY A 413 16.20 11.95 1.59
CA GLY A 413 15.02 11.14 1.41
C GLY A 413 13.86 11.62 2.27
N LEU A 414 12.63 11.55 1.75
CA LEU A 414 11.41 11.66 2.55
C LEU A 414 10.59 10.37 2.32
N SER A 415 10.36 9.60 3.38
CA SER A 415 9.58 8.37 3.30
C SER A 415 8.73 8.21 4.55
N LEU A 416 7.44 8.42 4.42
CA LEU A 416 6.48 8.39 5.53
C LEU A 416 5.58 7.17 5.42
N MET A 417 5.28 6.54 6.59
CA MET A 417 4.34 5.44 6.64
C MET A 417 3.78 5.22 8.05
N LEU A 418 2.46 5.27 8.20
CA LEU A 418 1.75 4.84 9.40
C LEU A 418 1.65 3.31 9.41
N SER A 419 2.74 2.67 9.80
CA SER A 419 2.85 1.23 9.99
C SER A 419 3.95 0.92 11.00
N PRO A 420 3.85 -0.14 11.79
CA PRO A 420 4.94 -0.61 12.63
C PRO A 420 6.13 -1.13 11.81
N HIS A 421 5.91 -1.55 10.57
CA HIS A 421 6.97 -1.97 9.66
C HIS A 421 7.82 -0.78 9.18
N THR A 422 9.14 -0.98 9.02
CA THR A 422 10.05 0.10 8.58
C THR A 422 9.84 0.54 7.15
N SER A 423 9.34 -0.36 6.27
CA SER A 423 9.35 -0.22 4.80
C SER A 423 10.76 -0.34 4.20
N TYR A 424 10.87 -0.78 2.96
CA TYR A 424 12.15 -0.86 2.24
C TYR A 424 12.71 0.51 1.82
N PRO A 425 11.91 1.43 1.23
CA PRO A 425 12.46 2.66 0.66
C PRO A 425 13.27 3.53 1.60
N PRO A 426 12.89 3.75 2.88
CA PRO A 426 13.75 4.54 3.78
C PRO A 426 15.07 3.83 4.10
N LEU A 427 15.07 2.50 4.19
CA LEU A 427 16.29 1.71 4.42
C LEU A 427 17.20 1.75 3.19
N GLU A 428 16.65 1.52 2.00
CA GLU A 428 17.38 1.54 0.72
C GLU A 428 17.99 2.93 0.45
N MET A 429 17.26 4.02 0.70
CA MET A 429 17.79 5.39 0.60
C MET A 429 18.90 5.65 1.62
N ALA A 430 18.72 5.21 2.88
CA ALA A 430 19.73 5.35 3.93
C ALA A 430 21.00 4.55 3.59
N ALA A 431 20.86 3.33 3.06
CA ALA A 431 21.96 2.50 2.58
C ALA A 431 22.72 3.15 1.40
N CYS A 432 22.04 3.91 0.56
CA CYS A 432 22.65 4.69 -0.50
C CYS A 432 23.31 6.00 0.01
N GLY A 433 23.29 6.27 1.31
CA GLY A 433 23.92 7.45 1.91
C GLY A 433 23.03 8.70 1.95
N ALA A 434 21.73 8.60 1.64
CA ALA A 434 20.82 9.72 1.84
C ALA A 434 20.47 9.89 3.32
N THR A 435 20.33 11.15 3.78
CA THR A 435 19.69 11.43 5.07
C THR A 435 18.18 11.37 4.89
N VAL A 436 17.52 10.43 5.58
CA VAL A 436 16.11 10.09 5.31
C VAL A 436 15.21 10.52 6.45
N VAL A 437 14.31 11.47 6.18
CA VAL A 437 13.23 11.83 7.10
C VAL A 437 12.14 10.76 7.02
N THR A 438 11.87 10.11 8.14
CA THR A 438 10.83 9.09 8.26
C THR A 438 10.07 9.25 9.58
N ASN A 439 8.85 8.75 9.67
CA ASN A 439 8.04 8.96 10.88
C ASN A 439 8.10 7.79 11.86
N THR A 440 7.96 8.13 13.14
CA THR A 440 7.66 7.17 14.21
C THR A 440 6.22 6.67 14.10
N PHE A 441 5.97 5.47 14.63
CA PHE A 441 4.62 4.92 14.76
C PHE A 441 4.63 3.78 15.79
N ALA A 442 3.86 3.89 16.86
CA ALA A 442 3.75 2.88 17.92
C ALA A 442 5.15 2.38 18.37
N VAL A 443 5.42 1.08 18.25
CA VAL A 443 6.72 0.47 18.61
C VAL A 443 7.89 0.89 17.70
N LYS A 444 7.62 1.47 16.54
CA LYS A 444 8.62 2.05 15.63
C LYS A 444 9.08 3.41 16.18
N THR A 445 9.86 3.38 17.26
CA THR A 445 10.35 4.56 17.97
C THR A 445 11.58 5.17 17.32
N SER A 446 11.89 6.43 17.68
CA SER A 446 13.11 7.12 17.22
C SER A 446 14.38 6.35 17.59
N ALA A 447 14.45 5.76 18.78
CA ALA A 447 15.59 4.98 19.21
C ALA A 447 15.81 3.73 18.34
N ARG A 448 14.72 3.01 18.03
CA ARG A 448 14.78 1.79 17.21
C ARG A 448 15.14 2.09 15.77
N LEU A 449 14.63 3.17 15.19
CA LEU A 449 14.99 3.58 13.83
C LEU A 449 16.45 4.02 13.73
N ARG A 450 16.95 4.81 14.69
CA ARG A 450 18.35 5.22 14.72
C ARG A 450 19.32 4.07 14.98
N ALA A 451 18.89 3.01 15.66
CA ALA A 451 19.67 1.79 15.81
C ALA A 451 19.91 1.07 14.48
N ILE A 452 18.96 1.16 13.53
CA ILE A 452 19.12 0.59 12.18
C ILE A 452 20.15 1.42 11.38
N SER A 453 20.05 2.76 11.44
CA SER A 453 20.96 3.65 10.71
C SER A 453 20.91 5.08 11.27
N THR A 454 22.08 5.71 11.38
CA THR A 454 22.19 7.13 11.73
C THR A 454 21.75 8.06 10.59
N ASN A 455 21.57 7.54 9.38
CA ASN A 455 20.98 8.28 8.25
C ASN A 455 19.47 8.41 8.36
N LEU A 456 18.80 7.60 9.20
CA LEU A 456 17.38 7.78 9.46
C LEU A 456 17.19 8.94 10.45
N LEU A 457 16.40 9.93 10.07
CA LEU A 457 15.92 11.03 10.91
C LEU A 457 14.45 10.79 11.28
N PRO A 458 14.19 10.13 12.40
CA PRO A 458 12.83 9.85 12.86
C PRO A 458 12.16 11.12 13.39
N VAL A 459 10.94 11.38 12.94
CA VAL A 459 10.11 12.50 13.35
C VAL A 459 8.70 12.02 13.72
N GLU A 460 7.96 12.78 14.51
CA GLU A 460 6.53 12.53 14.66
C GLU A 460 5.79 12.84 13.36
N PRO A 461 4.68 12.13 13.04
CA PRO A 461 3.92 12.37 11.81
C PRO A 461 3.06 13.65 11.91
N ARG A 462 3.72 14.78 12.20
CA ARG A 462 3.16 16.13 12.26
C ARG A 462 3.92 17.03 11.28
N VAL A 463 3.23 17.99 10.71
CA VAL A 463 3.81 18.88 9.69
C VAL A 463 5.08 19.56 10.21
N GLU A 464 5.01 20.14 11.42
CA GLU A 464 6.12 20.89 12.03
C GLU A 464 7.35 20.02 12.25
N ASP A 465 7.15 18.78 12.72
CA ASP A 465 8.24 17.84 12.99
C ASP A 465 8.89 17.34 11.68
N ILE A 466 8.07 17.10 10.65
CA ILE A 466 8.58 16.72 9.32
C ILE A 466 9.37 17.89 8.71
N VAL A 467 8.88 19.13 8.84
CA VAL A 467 9.61 20.33 8.38
C VAL A 467 10.94 20.45 9.09
N ALA A 468 10.97 20.35 10.41
CA ALA A 468 12.21 20.38 11.19
C ALA A 468 13.20 19.26 10.76
N GLY A 469 12.67 18.04 10.54
CA GLY A 469 13.45 16.92 10.01
C GLY A 469 14.03 17.21 8.60
N LEU A 470 13.25 17.82 7.71
CA LEU A 470 13.70 18.20 6.37
C LEU A 470 14.80 19.26 6.41
N LEU A 471 14.67 20.29 7.25
CA LEU A 471 15.69 21.31 7.44
C LEU A 471 16.99 20.68 7.97
N ALA A 472 16.92 19.83 9.00
CA ALA A 472 18.07 19.10 9.53
C ALA A 472 18.70 18.15 8.48
N ALA A 473 17.90 17.52 7.62
CA ALA A 473 18.41 16.69 6.55
C ALA A 473 19.15 17.50 5.48
N VAL A 474 18.66 18.69 5.14
CA VAL A 474 19.31 19.63 4.22
C VAL A 474 20.66 20.08 4.77
N GLU A 475 20.75 20.43 6.07
CA GLU A 475 22.03 20.80 6.71
C GLU A 475 23.06 19.64 6.68
N ARG A 476 22.59 18.38 6.74
CA ARG A 476 23.45 17.21 6.64
C ARG A 476 23.84 16.81 5.23
N ALA A 477 23.22 17.39 4.20
CA ALA A 477 23.45 17.00 2.80
C ALA A 477 24.91 17.05 2.37
N ASP A 478 25.70 17.99 2.91
CA ASP A 478 27.12 18.16 2.62
C ASP A 478 28.06 17.36 3.54
N GLN A 479 27.52 16.69 4.58
CA GLN A 479 28.29 15.88 5.54
C GLN A 479 28.49 14.47 5.00
N LEU A 480 29.21 14.32 3.87
CA LEU A 480 29.38 13.01 3.20
C LEU A 480 30.03 11.93 4.08
N PRO A 481 31.06 12.21 4.90
CA PRO A 481 31.66 11.19 5.77
C PRO A 481 30.65 10.58 6.74
N GLU A 482 29.81 11.41 7.40
CA GLU A 482 28.79 10.99 8.34
C GLU A 482 27.67 10.22 7.65
N ARG A 483 27.27 10.67 6.48
CA ARG A 483 26.24 10.01 5.65
C ARG A 483 26.72 8.64 5.16
N PHE A 484 27.99 8.51 4.77
CA PHE A 484 28.56 7.25 4.33
C PHE A 484 28.76 6.27 5.50
N ALA A 485 29.14 6.77 6.66
CA ALA A 485 29.17 5.95 7.87
C ALA A 485 27.77 5.43 8.25
N GLY A 486 26.74 6.28 8.12
CA GLY A 486 25.35 5.92 8.37
C GLY A 486 24.73 4.99 7.33
N ALA A 487 25.38 4.76 6.20
CA ALA A 487 24.90 3.86 5.16
C ALA A 487 25.05 2.37 5.52
N MET A 488 25.83 2.03 6.54
CA MET A 488 25.87 0.68 7.10
C MET A 488 24.63 0.46 7.97
N LEU A 489 23.71 -0.36 7.47
CA LEU A 489 22.47 -0.68 8.17
C LEU A 489 22.64 -1.85 9.11
N ASP A 490 21.97 -1.82 10.27
CA ASP A 490 21.80 -2.98 11.17
C ASP A 490 20.59 -3.82 10.72
N VAL A 491 20.71 -4.40 9.52
CA VAL A 491 19.75 -5.37 8.92
C VAL A 491 20.53 -6.43 8.16
N PRO A 492 19.94 -7.62 7.88
CA PRO A 492 20.59 -8.64 7.08
C PRO A 492 21.03 -8.09 5.70
N PRO A 493 22.28 -8.39 5.27
CA PRO A 493 22.79 -7.91 3.99
C PRO A 493 22.20 -8.65 2.77
N ASP A 494 21.67 -9.85 2.99
CA ASP A 494 21.09 -10.70 1.96
C ASP A 494 20.02 -11.62 2.54
N TRP A 495 19.34 -12.33 1.68
CA TRP A 495 18.28 -13.23 2.09
C TRP A 495 18.76 -14.52 2.76
N ASP A 496 20.01 -14.93 2.57
CA ASP A 496 20.58 -16.06 3.30
C ASP A 496 20.77 -15.67 4.77
N ALA A 497 21.38 -14.54 5.01
CA ALA A 497 21.53 -14.00 6.37
C ALA A 497 20.18 -13.74 7.07
N ALA A 498 19.15 -13.35 6.30
CA ALA A 498 17.81 -13.09 6.83
C ALA A 498 17.03 -14.37 7.15
N LEU A 499 17.09 -15.37 6.29
CA LEU A 499 16.17 -16.52 6.34
C LEU A 499 16.83 -17.79 6.89
N ASP A 500 18.10 -18.08 6.61
CA ASP A 500 18.73 -19.31 7.07
C ASP A 500 18.66 -19.54 8.60
N PRO A 501 18.78 -18.51 9.46
CA PRO A 501 18.61 -18.70 10.90
C PRO A 501 17.20 -19.13 11.32
N VAL A 502 16.17 -18.78 10.56
CA VAL A 502 14.77 -19.06 10.91
C VAL A 502 14.16 -20.24 10.15
N LEU A 503 14.79 -20.69 9.06
CA LEU A 503 14.29 -21.81 8.26
C LEU A 503 14.13 -23.12 9.05
N PRO A 504 15.02 -23.51 9.98
CA PRO A 504 14.80 -24.69 10.81
C PRO A 504 13.48 -24.58 11.60
N ARG A 505 13.21 -23.40 12.19
CA ARG A 505 11.97 -23.15 12.92
C ARG A 505 10.75 -23.23 12.02
N ILE A 506 10.82 -22.70 10.80
CA ILE A 506 9.73 -22.76 9.83
C ILE A 506 9.47 -24.20 9.37
N LEU A 507 10.52 -25.02 9.21
CA LEU A 507 10.38 -26.46 8.92
C LEU A 507 9.73 -27.22 10.09
N GLU A 508 10.06 -26.90 11.35
CA GLU A 508 9.37 -27.43 12.51
C GLU A 508 7.87 -27.09 12.49
N ILE A 509 7.55 -25.80 12.21
CA ILE A 509 6.17 -25.31 12.10
C ILE A 509 5.43 -26.05 10.96
N TRP A 510 6.07 -26.21 9.80
CA TRP A 510 5.53 -27.00 8.69
C TRP A 510 5.22 -28.44 9.10
N ASN A 511 6.13 -29.12 9.78
CA ASN A 511 5.95 -30.48 10.24
C ASN A 511 4.85 -30.56 11.31
N ALA A 512 4.78 -29.62 12.24
CA ALA A 512 3.72 -29.54 13.25
C ALA A 512 2.33 -29.35 12.64
N CYS A 513 2.20 -28.53 11.59
CA CYS A 513 0.93 -28.38 10.87
C CYS A 513 0.46 -29.69 10.23
N ARG A 514 1.36 -30.59 9.88
CA ARG A 514 1.07 -31.91 9.31
C ARG A 514 0.79 -33.00 10.35
N GLY A 515 0.85 -32.66 11.63
CA GLY A 515 0.67 -33.64 12.72
C GLY A 515 1.80 -34.67 12.84
N ARG A 516 3.02 -34.29 12.44
CA ARG A 516 4.25 -35.11 12.54
C ARG A 516 5.19 -34.58 13.63
#